data_f64a3b90863c1cc547e428bee614159d
#
_entry.id   f64a3b90863c1cc547e428bee614159d
#
_cell.length_a   1.000
_cell.length_b   1.000
_cell.length_c   1.000
_cell.angle_alpha   90.00
_cell.angle_beta   90.00
_cell.angle_gamma   90.00
#
_symmetry.space_group_name_H-M   'P 1'
#
loop_
_entity.id
_entity.type
_entity.pdbx_description
1 polymer ?
#
loop_
_entity_poly.entity_id
_entity_poly.type
_entity_poly.pdbx_seq_one_letter_code
_entity_poly.pdbx_strand_id
1 'polypeptide(L)'
;IEINNKPMIQCVIDSLNLDGNYIFIVQKEHQEKYNINSVLKILKPNCKIIELDEITEGAACTTLLAKKYIDNNDPLIIANSDQFIRWDSIKSMYNFNSKKIDGSILTFEAIHPKWSYAKIDKNNLVTEVAEKKVISKNATVGVYYWKKGNDYIKYAEQMINKDIRVNNEFYVCPVFNEAILDKKRIIIDPVKEMHGLGTPDDLNNFLRVKNNF
;
A
#
# COMPACT_ATOMS: atom_id res chain seq x y z
N ILE A 1 -17.65 -6.71 -4.53
CA ILE A 1 -17.99 -5.43 -5.17
C ILE A 1 -17.53 -5.50 -6.61
N GLU A 2 -18.39 -5.07 -7.55
CA GLU A 2 -18.09 -4.98 -8.97
C GLU A 2 -17.99 -3.51 -9.41
N ILE A 3 -17.08 -3.25 -10.32
CA ILE A 3 -16.84 -1.94 -10.96
C ILE A 3 -16.80 -2.17 -12.46
N ASN A 4 -17.80 -1.68 -13.20
CA ASN A 4 -17.89 -1.83 -14.67
C ASN A 4 -17.71 -3.30 -15.13
N ASN A 5 -18.45 -4.23 -14.51
CA ASN A 5 -18.43 -5.68 -14.77
C ASN A 5 -17.09 -6.38 -14.45
N LYS A 6 -16.24 -5.74 -13.63
CA LYS A 6 -15.01 -6.36 -13.12
C LYS A 6 -15.02 -6.38 -11.59
N PRO A 7 -14.45 -7.40 -10.94
CA PRO A 7 -14.21 -7.35 -9.51
C PRO A 7 -13.36 -6.11 -9.14
N MET A 8 -13.69 -5.44 -8.05
CA MET A 8 -12.92 -4.27 -7.57
C MET A 8 -11.42 -4.56 -7.45
N ILE A 9 -11.06 -5.75 -6.94
CA ILE A 9 -9.64 -6.15 -6.82
C ILE A 9 -8.94 -6.24 -8.19
N GLN A 10 -9.65 -6.59 -9.27
CA GLN A 10 -9.09 -6.56 -10.61
C GLN A 10 -8.77 -5.12 -11.03
N CYS A 11 -9.67 -4.16 -10.76
CA CYS A 11 -9.41 -2.76 -11.05
C CYS A 11 -8.18 -2.24 -10.30
N VAL A 12 -7.99 -2.67 -9.05
CA VAL A 12 -6.79 -2.34 -8.26
C VAL A 12 -5.53 -2.93 -8.89
N ILE A 13 -5.52 -4.23 -9.20
CA ILE A 13 -4.38 -4.92 -9.83
C ILE A 13 -4.04 -4.29 -11.18
N ASP A 14 -5.05 -4.02 -12.02
CA ASP A 14 -4.87 -3.40 -13.34
C ASP A 14 -4.28 -1.97 -13.18
N SER A 15 -4.71 -1.21 -12.17
CA SER A 15 -4.23 0.14 -11.91
C SER A 15 -2.79 0.18 -11.39
N LEU A 16 -2.39 -0.81 -10.60
CA LEU A 16 -1.01 -0.97 -10.14
C LEU A 16 -0.07 -1.27 -11.31
N ASN A 17 -0.54 -2.02 -12.31
CA ASN A 17 0.21 -2.37 -13.53
C ASN A 17 1.65 -2.82 -13.22
N LEU A 18 1.78 -3.79 -12.34
CA LEU A 18 3.07 -4.35 -11.90
C LEU A 18 3.16 -5.82 -12.27
N ASP A 19 4.36 -6.22 -12.71
CA ASP A 19 4.74 -7.62 -12.78
C ASP A 19 5.49 -8.02 -11.51
N GLY A 20 5.21 -9.23 -11.03
CA GLY A 20 5.85 -9.74 -9.81
C GLY A 20 5.10 -10.89 -9.16
N ASN A 21 5.61 -11.31 -8.02
CA ASN A 21 4.99 -12.34 -7.19
C ASN A 21 3.92 -11.70 -6.30
N TYR A 22 2.66 -11.99 -6.59
CA TYR A 22 1.54 -11.47 -5.80
C TYR A 22 1.30 -12.33 -4.56
N ILE A 23 1.10 -11.66 -3.43
CA ILE A 23 0.68 -12.27 -2.17
C ILE A 23 -0.58 -11.55 -1.73
N PHE A 24 -1.68 -12.26 -1.62
CA PHE A 24 -2.94 -11.74 -1.13
C PHE A 24 -3.18 -12.25 0.29
N ILE A 25 -3.62 -11.36 1.17
CA ILE A 25 -4.03 -11.70 2.52
C ILE A 25 -5.52 -11.41 2.61
N VAL A 26 -6.31 -12.42 2.85
CA VAL A 26 -7.77 -12.37 2.78
C VAL A 26 -8.39 -12.94 4.06
N GLN A 27 -9.55 -12.43 4.44
CA GLN A 27 -10.31 -13.00 5.55
C GLN A 27 -10.93 -14.34 5.09
N LYS A 28 -10.84 -15.36 5.92
CA LYS A 28 -11.38 -16.69 5.67
C LYS A 28 -12.90 -16.65 5.43
N GLU A 29 -13.63 -15.81 6.18
CA GLU A 29 -15.05 -15.59 5.96
C GLU A 29 -15.35 -15.12 4.53
N HIS A 30 -14.51 -14.24 3.96
CA HIS A 30 -14.67 -13.78 2.58
C HIS A 30 -14.38 -14.90 1.57
N GLN A 31 -13.43 -15.80 1.89
CA GLN A 31 -13.17 -16.98 1.07
C GLN A 31 -14.40 -17.91 1.05
N GLU A 32 -14.96 -18.22 2.21
CA GLU A 32 -16.10 -19.12 2.36
C GLU A 32 -17.35 -18.55 1.66
N LYS A 33 -17.59 -17.25 1.79
CA LYS A 33 -18.79 -16.59 1.29
C LYS A 33 -18.73 -16.25 -0.20
N TYR A 34 -17.55 -15.86 -0.72
CA TYR A 34 -17.40 -15.29 -2.06
C TYR A 34 -16.43 -16.05 -2.95
N ASN A 35 -15.82 -17.15 -2.47
CA ASN A 35 -14.80 -17.92 -3.18
C ASN A 35 -13.68 -17.02 -3.78
N ILE A 36 -13.22 -16.06 -2.98
CA ILE A 36 -12.28 -15.03 -3.44
C ILE A 36 -10.95 -15.61 -3.97
N ASN A 37 -10.52 -16.76 -3.43
CA ASN A 37 -9.30 -17.44 -3.86
C ASN A 37 -9.33 -17.83 -5.33
N SER A 38 -10.48 -18.30 -5.82
CA SER A 38 -10.66 -18.64 -7.24
C SER A 38 -10.55 -17.39 -8.11
N VAL A 39 -11.16 -16.27 -7.70
CA VAL A 39 -11.06 -15.00 -8.41
C VAL A 39 -9.60 -14.52 -8.47
N LEU A 40 -8.89 -14.55 -7.33
CA LEU A 40 -7.48 -14.12 -7.26
C LEU A 40 -6.56 -14.99 -8.12
N LYS A 41 -6.79 -16.31 -8.17
CA LYS A 41 -6.03 -17.23 -9.03
C LYS A 41 -6.31 -17.06 -10.51
N ILE A 42 -7.52 -16.65 -10.90
CA ILE A 42 -7.82 -16.27 -12.29
C ILE A 42 -7.04 -15.01 -12.68
N LEU A 43 -7.01 -14.00 -11.80
CA LEU A 43 -6.33 -12.73 -12.06
C LEU A 43 -4.80 -12.85 -12.03
N LYS A 44 -4.27 -13.64 -11.09
CA LYS A 44 -2.84 -13.87 -10.87
C LYS A 44 -2.59 -15.36 -10.55
N PRO A 45 -2.42 -16.24 -11.57
CA PRO A 45 -2.39 -17.69 -11.38
C PRO A 45 -1.34 -18.19 -10.38
N ASN A 46 -0.18 -17.51 -10.32
CA ASN A 46 0.93 -17.89 -9.45
C ASN A 46 0.92 -17.19 -8.08
N CYS A 47 -0.17 -16.48 -7.73
CA CYS A 47 -0.24 -15.77 -6.47
C CYS A 47 -0.20 -16.70 -5.26
N LYS A 48 0.32 -16.18 -4.15
CA LYS A 48 0.17 -16.78 -2.84
C LYS A 48 -1.04 -16.16 -2.14
N ILE A 49 -1.82 -16.99 -1.45
CA ILE A 49 -2.97 -16.54 -0.68
C ILE A 49 -2.76 -16.97 0.75
N ILE A 50 -2.92 -16.03 1.67
CA ILE A 50 -2.86 -16.23 3.11
C ILE A 50 -4.25 -15.92 3.65
N GLU A 51 -4.86 -16.89 4.29
CA GLU A 51 -6.18 -16.73 4.90
C GLU A 51 -6.03 -16.31 6.36
N LEU A 52 -6.85 -15.35 6.79
CA LEU A 52 -6.94 -14.86 8.16
C LEU A 52 -8.15 -15.47 8.83
N ASP A 53 -7.98 -16.09 9.97
CA ASP A 53 -9.08 -16.54 10.83
C ASP A 53 -9.67 -15.39 11.66
N GLU A 54 -8.82 -14.42 12.07
CA GLU A 54 -9.20 -13.30 12.93
C GLU A 54 -8.60 -11.97 12.43
N ILE A 55 -9.25 -10.86 12.76
CA ILE A 55 -8.75 -9.52 12.44
C ILE A 55 -7.50 -9.24 13.27
N THR A 56 -6.44 -8.78 12.60
CA THR A 56 -5.18 -8.40 13.26
C THR A 56 -5.27 -7.02 13.90
N GLU A 57 -4.24 -6.64 14.67
CA GLU A 57 -4.13 -5.32 15.32
C GLU A 57 -3.78 -4.19 14.33
N GLY A 58 -4.02 -4.39 13.03
CA GLY A 58 -3.84 -3.38 11.98
C GLY A 58 -3.07 -3.90 10.76
N ALA A 59 -3.02 -3.07 9.72
CA ALA A 59 -2.49 -3.45 8.41
C ALA A 59 -1.00 -3.87 8.45
N ALA A 60 -0.18 -3.30 9.32
CA ALA A 60 1.21 -3.72 9.47
C ALA A 60 1.32 -5.13 10.04
N CYS A 61 0.49 -5.50 11.03
CA CYS A 61 0.42 -6.86 11.54
C CYS A 61 -0.07 -7.85 10.48
N THR A 62 -1.09 -7.43 9.69
CA THR A 62 -1.60 -8.23 8.58
C THR A 62 -0.49 -8.53 7.57
N THR A 63 0.27 -7.53 7.13
CA THR A 63 1.32 -7.71 6.14
C THR A 63 2.48 -8.59 6.64
N LEU A 64 2.77 -8.61 7.95
CA LEU A 64 3.78 -9.48 8.55
C LEU A 64 3.42 -10.97 8.50
N LEU A 65 2.15 -11.34 8.26
CA LEU A 65 1.79 -12.74 8.01
C LEU A 65 2.42 -13.30 6.73
N ALA A 66 2.79 -12.40 5.81
CA ALA A 66 3.55 -12.76 4.62
C ALA A 66 5.07 -12.89 4.87
N LYS A 67 5.57 -12.75 6.12
CA LYS A 67 7.00 -12.70 6.47
C LYS A 67 7.81 -13.79 5.78
N LYS A 68 7.36 -15.05 5.79
CA LYS A 68 8.06 -16.18 5.15
C LYS A 68 8.32 -16.01 3.64
N TYR A 69 7.61 -15.11 2.96
CA TYR A 69 7.75 -14.85 1.53
C TYR A 69 8.51 -13.56 1.23
N ILE A 70 8.49 -12.60 2.17
CA ILE A 70 9.04 -11.26 1.98
C ILE A 70 10.30 -10.97 2.81
N ASP A 71 10.72 -11.91 3.69
CA ASP A 71 11.96 -11.77 4.47
C ASP A 71 13.19 -12.12 3.64
N ASN A 72 13.48 -11.25 2.68
CA ASN A 72 14.58 -11.41 1.74
C ASN A 72 15.07 -10.04 1.23
N ASN A 73 16.02 -10.06 0.30
CA ASN A 73 16.59 -8.84 -0.29
C ASN A 73 15.84 -8.37 -1.56
N ASP A 74 14.74 -9.02 -1.94
CA ASP A 74 13.98 -8.63 -3.12
C ASP A 74 13.15 -7.37 -2.83
N PRO A 75 12.87 -6.55 -3.86
CA PRO A 75 11.97 -5.43 -3.74
C PRO A 75 10.56 -5.86 -3.31
N LEU A 76 9.96 -5.09 -2.41
CA LEU A 76 8.61 -5.30 -1.91
C LEU A 76 7.74 -4.08 -2.21
N ILE A 77 6.54 -4.33 -2.73
CA ILE A 77 5.47 -3.34 -2.77
C ILE A 77 4.32 -3.82 -1.89
N ILE A 78 3.90 -2.97 -0.98
CA ILE A 78 2.68 -3.16 -0.18
C ILE A 78 1.64 -2.21 -0.73
N ALA A 79 0.46 -2.73 -1.07
CA ALA A 79 -0.63 -1.94 -1.63
C ALA A 79 -1.95 -2.25 -0.91
N ASN A 80 -2.74 -1.21 -0.66
CA ASN A 80 -4.12 -1.37 -0.25
C ASN A 80 -4.94 -2.01 -1.39
N SER A 81 -6.04 -2.66 -1.06
CA SER A 81 -6.90 -3.39 -2.00
C SER A 81 -8.16 -2.62 -2.43
N ASP A 82 -8.27 -1.35 -2.04
CA ASP A 82 -9.49 -0.54 -2.18
C ASP A 82 -9.23 0.85 -2.78
N GLN A 83 -8.33 0.91 -3.76
CA GLN A 83 -7.99 2.17 -4.43
C GLN A 83 -7.68 1.97 -5.90
N PHE A 84 -7.98 2.98 -6.70
CA PHE A 84 -7.57 3.10 -8.09
C PHE A 84 -6.54 4.22 -8.20
N ILE A 85 -5.43 3.95 -8.89
CA ILE A 85 -4.40 4.96 -9.18
C ILE A 85 -4.09 5.00 -10.67
N ARG A 86 -3.68 6.18 -11.16
CA ARG A 86 -3.07 6.34 -12.47
C ARG A 86 -1.65 6.86 -12.29
N TRP A 87 -0.68 6.02 -12.57
CA TRP A 87 0.74 6.32 -12.44
C TRP A 87 1.53 5.65 -13.57
N ASP A 88 2.79 5.99 -13.71
CA ASP A 88 3.70 5.36 -14.65
C ASP A 88 4.56 4.33 -13.87
N SER A 89 4.02 3.13 -13.70
CA SER A 89 4.68 2.06 -12.93
C SER A 89 6.06 1.71 -13.49
N ILE A 90 6.22 1.68 -14.81
CA ILE A 90 7.50 1.34 -15.46
C ILE A 90 8.55 2.39 -15.12
N LYS A 91 8.22 3.68 -15.28
CA LYS A 91 9.12 4.79 -14.94
C LYS A 91 9.45 4.79 -13.46
N SER A 92 8.46 4.58 -12.60
CA SER A 92 8.66 4.53 -11.15
C SER A 92 9.58 3.39 -10.74
N MET A 93 9.35 2.17 -11.24
CA MET A 93 10.21 1.01 -10.96
C MET A 93 11.64 1.21 -11.50
N TYR A 94 11.80 1.80 -12.68
CA TYR A 94 13.11 2.18 -13.19
C TYR A 94 13.82 3.17 -12.25
N ASN A 95 13.11 4.20 -11.79
CA ASN A 95 13.64 5.19 -10.86
C ASN A 95 14.01 4.57 -9.50
N PHE A 96 13.19 3.67 -8.96
CA PHE A 96 13.45 3.00 -7.69
C PHE A 96 14.71 2.13 -7.76
N ASN A 97 14.91 1.43 -8.88
CA ASN A 97 16.09 0.61 -9.10
C ASN A 97 17.35 1.43 -9.38
N SER A 98 17.24 2.54 -10.12
CA SER A 98 18.40 3.36 -10.54
C SER A 98 18.88 4.32 -9.46
N LYS A 99 17.99 4.80 -8.58
CA LYS A 99 18.33 5.72 -7.50
C LYS A 99 18.86 4.97 -6.27
N LYS A 100 19.77 5.62 -5.55
CA LYS A 100 20.23 5.13 -4.23
C LYS A 100 19.17 5.44 -3.16
N ILE A 101 18.04 4.76 -3.21
CA ILE A 101 16.96 4.88 -2.23
C ILE A 101 16.71 3.54 -1.55
N ASP A 102 16.12 3.58 -0.37
CA ASP A 102 15.74 2.38 0.41
C ASP A 102 14.22 2.15 0.36
N GLY A 103 13.45 3.18 0.03
CA GLY A 103 11.99 3.07 -0.11
C GLY A 103 11.37 4.27 -0.82
N SER A 104 10.11 4.11 -1.20
CA SER A 104 9.30 5.17 -1.81
C SER A 104 7.84 5.05 -1.37
N ILE A 105 7.20 6.19 -1.21
CA ILE A 105 5.79 6.32 -0.86
C ILE A 105 5.07 6.97 -2.03
N LEU A 106 4.09 6.29 -2.61
CA LEU A 106 3.26 6.89 -3.65
C LEU A 106 2.30 7.90 -3.01
N THR A 107 2.23 9.11 -3.62
CA THR A 107 1.50 10.23 -3.03
C THR A 107 0.62 10.95 -4.05
N PHE A 108 -0.35 11.70 -3.54
CA PHE A 108 -1.15 12.66 -4.28
C PHE A 108 -1.37 13.91 -3.43
N GLU A 109 -1.82 15.00 -4.05
CA GLU A 109 -2.05 16.24 -3.30
C GLU A 109 -3.42 16.23 -2.61
N ALA A 110 -3.43 16.29 -1.28
CA ALA A 110 -4.63 16.38 -0.46
C ALA A 110 -4.31 16.98 0.92
N ILE A 111 -5.37 17.43 1.63
CA ILE A 111 -5.28 18.01 2.98
C ILE A 111 -6.37 17.47 3.92
N HIS A 112 -7.02 16.36 3.58
CA HIS A 112 -8.09 15.79 4.41
C HIS A 112 -7.53 14.78 5.42
N PRO A 113 -7.85 14.86 6.72
CA PRO A 113 -7.22 14.03 7.78
C PRO A 113 -7.55 12.52 7.71
N LYS A 114 -8.34 12.07 6.73
CA LYS A 114 -8.57 10.64 6.51
C LYS A 114 -7.35 9.89 5.95
N TRP A 115 -6.35 10.63 5.42
CA TRP A 115 -5.17 10.06 4.76
C TRP A 115 -3.95 10.02 5.68
N SER A 116 -2.99 9.20 5.32
CA SER A 116 -1.62 9.32 5.82
C SER A 116 -0.85 10.36 5.00
N TYR A 117 0.20 10.92 5.55
CA TYR A 117 0.97 12.01 4.94
C TYR A 117 2.47 11.77 5.04
N ALA A 118 3.21 12.24 4.03
CA ALA A 118 4.67 12.26 4.01
C ALA A 118 5.20 13.69 3.90
N LYS A 119 6.03 14.10 4.87
CA LYS A 119 6.76 15.37 4.85
C LYS A 119 8.13 15.18 4.24
N ILE A 120 8.55 16.07 3.35
CA ILE A 120 9.84 16.02 2.67
C ILE A 120 10.71 17.22 3.02
N ASP A 121 12.02 17.04 2.90
CA ASP A 121 13.02 18.12 2.99
C ASP A 121 13.28 18.77 1.61
N LYS A 122 14.22 19.72 1.59
CA LYS A 122 14.67 20.41 0.37
C LYS A 122 15.33 19.49 -0.68
N ASN A 123 15.73 18.29 -0.30
CA ASN A 123 16.33 17.27 -1.17
C ASN A 123 15.31 16.23 -1.64
N ASN A 124 14.01 16.45 -1.39
CA ASN A 124 12.91 15.51 -1.65
C ASN A 124 13.03 14.18 -0.89
N LEU A 125 13.74 14.16 0.25
CA LEU A 125 13.75 13.01 1.14
C LEU A 125 12.65 13.14 2.18
N VAL A 126 11.95 12.03 2.44
CA VAL A 126 10.93 11.96 3.49
C VAL A 126 11.61 12.07 4.85
N THR A 127 11.17 13.03 5.66
CA THR A 127 11.69 13.29 7.00
C THR A 127 10.75 12.81 8.10
N GLU A 128 9.46 12.67 7.78
CA GLU A 128 8.42 12.25 8.71
C GLU A 128 7.23 11.71 7.92
N VAL A 129 6.57 10.70 8.45
CA VAL A 129 5.23 10.29 8.01
C VAL A 129 4.26 10.29 9.19
N ALA A 130 3.00 10.58 8.91
CA ALA A 130 1.95 10.58 9.93
C ALA A 130 0.66 9.96 9.38
N GLU A 131 0.04 9.10 10.18
CA GLU A 131 -1.25 8.49 9.91
C GLU A 131 -2.37 9.40 10.42
N LYS A 132 -3.37 9.67 9.56
CA LYS A 132 -4.57 10.46 9.90
C LYS A 132 -4.27 11.85 10.50
N LYS A 133 -3.13 12.41 10.17
CA LYS A 133 -2.69 13.74 10.61
C LYS A 133 -2.03 14.49 9.46
N VAL A 134 -2.58 15.64 9.10
CA VAL A 134 -2.07 16.48 8.01
C VAL A 134 -0.77 17.16 8.45
N ILE A 135 0.37 16.70 7.94
CA ILE A 135 1.70 17.29 8.20
C ILE A 135 2.34 17.89 6.95
N SER A 136 1.70 17.70 5.79
CA SER A 136 2.13 18.20 4.49
C SER A 136 0.96 18.17 3.52
N LYS A 137 1.20 18.43 2.23
CA LYS A 137 0.22 18.21 1.15
C LYS A 137 0.37 16.84 0.46
N ASN A 138 1.41 16.07 0.80
CA ASN A 138 1.69 14.78 0.17
C ASN A 138 0.93 13.67 0.92
N ALA A 139 -0.34 13.49 0.58
CA ALA A 139 -1.15 12.40 1.10
C ALA A 139 -0.71 11.08 0.44
N THR A 140 -0.68 9.98 1.18
CA THR A 140 -0.30 8.68 0.63
C THR A 140 -1.48 8.01 -0.08
N VAL A 141 -1.20 7.29 -1.16
CA VAL A 141 -2.22 6.51 -1.87
C VAL A 141 -2.35 5.06 -1.35
N GLY A 142 -1.65 4.72 -0.25
CA GLY A 142 -1.65 3.36 0.26
C GLY A 142 -0.82 2.37 -0.57
N VAL A 143 0.16 2.86 -1.33
CA VAL A 143 1.15 2.05 -2.06
C VAL A 143 2.55 2.43 -1.60
N TYR A 144 3.30 1.45 -1.12
CA TYR A 144 4.57 1.61 -0.44
C TYR A 144 5.62 0.68 -1.03
N TYR A 145 6.71 1.24 -1.54
CA TYR A 145 7.85 0.50 -2.06
C TYR A 145 8.96 0.42 -1.01
N TRP A 146 9.49 -0.77 -0.82
CA TRP A 146 10.72 -1.06 -0.06
C TRP A 146 11.72 -1.72 -0.98
N LYS A 147 12.96 -1.25 -0.95
CA LYS A 147 14.04 -1.84 -1.76
C LYS A 147 14.33 -3.28 -1.37
N LYS A 148 14.05 -3.64 -0.12
CA LYS A 148 14.23 -4.98 0.43
C LYS A 148 13.07 -5.32 1.35
N GLY A 149 12.48 -6.49 1.18
CA GLY A 149 11.40 -6.95 2.04
C GLY A 149 11.82 -7.11 3.49
N ASN A 150 13.05 -7.56 3.75
CA ASN A 150 13.57 -7.70 5.12
C ASN A 150 13.75 -6.35 5.85
N ASP A 151 14.00 -5.25 5.14
CA ASP A 151 14.01 -3.91 5.76
C ASP A 151 12.59 -3.55 6.27
N TYR A 152 11.54 -3.82 5.48
CA TYR A 152 10.16 -3.62 5.93
C TYR A 152 9.86 -4.42 7.20
N ILE A 153 10.19 -5.70 7.22
CA ILE A 153 9.94 -6.58 8.37
C ILE A 153 10.64 -6.02 9.62
N LYS A 154 11.93 -5.70 9.50
CA LYS A 154 12.73 -5.12 10.60
C LYS A 154 12.02 -3.91 11.20
N TYR A 155 11.61 -2.96 10.37
CA TYR A 155 11.05 -1.71 10.86
C TYR A 155 9.60 -1.85 11.33
N ALA A 156 8.82 -2.74 10.72
CA ALA A 156 7.47 -3.06 11.20
C ALA A 156 7.52 -3.71 12.59
N GLU A 157 8.41 -4.68 12.81
CA GLU A 157 8.61 -5.30 14.11
C GLU A 157 9.13 -4.28 15.15
N GLN A 158 10.02 -3.37 14.77
CA GLN A 158 10.47 -2.31 15.68
C GLN A 158 9.33 -1.38 16.11
N MET A 159 8.48 -0.95 15.16
CA MET A 159 7.31 -0.11 15.43
C MET A 159 6.33 -0.83 16.38
N ILE A 160 6.05 -2.12 16.13
CA ILE A 160 5.15 -2.94 16.96
C ILE A 160 5.75 -3.14 18.37
N ASN A 161 7.03 -3.47 18.47
CA ASN A 161 7.70 -3.66 19.77
C ASN A 161 7.74 -2.37 20.61
N LYS A 162 7.71 -1.20 19.97
CA LYS A 162 7.61 0.11 20.62
C LYS A 162 6.17 0.52 20.91
N ASP A 163 5.19 -0.29 20.54
CA ASP A 163 3.75 -0.03 20.65
C ASP A 163 3.30 1.30 20.02
N ILE A 164 3.89 1.67 18.88
CA ILE A 164 3.56 2.90 18.16
C ILE A 164 2.29 2.68 17.35
N ARG A 165 1.16 3.12 17.88
CA ARG A 165 -0.18 2.96 17.31
C ARG A 165 -0.82 4.28 16.94
N VAL A 166 -1.76 4.22 16.00
CA VAL A 166 -2.71 5.29 15.72
C VAL A 166 -4.11 4.70 15.82
N ASN A 167 -5.00 5.28 16.62
CA ASN A 167 -6.35 4.76 16.88
C ASN A 167 -6.35 3.25 17.26
N ASN A 168 -5.41 2.84 18.10
CA ASN A 168 -5.19 1.45 18.56
C ASN A 168 -4.78 0.46 17.47
N GLU A 169 -4.40 0.91 16.27
CA GLU A 169 -3.98 0.05 15.16
C GLU A 169 -2.54 0.33 14.74
N PHE A 170 -1.87 -0.70 14.21
CA PHE A 170 -0.56 -0.62 13.56
C PHE A 170 -0.74 -0.43 12.05
N TYR A 171 -0.53 0.78 11.55
CA TYR A 171 -0.61 1.11 10.13
C TYR A 171 0.72 0.88 9.40
N VAL A 172 0.67 0.66 8.07
CA VAL A 172 1.87 0.45 7.26
C VAL A 172 2.68 1.75 7.08
N CYS A 173 2.02 2.89 6.86
CA CYS A 173 2.71 4.15 6.62
C CYS A 173 3.68 4.54 7.74
N PRO A 174 3.32 4.50 9.04
CA PRO A 174 4.22 4.85 10.14
C PRO A 174 5.49 4.00 10.24
N VAL A 175 5.55 2.81 9.64
CA VAL A 175 6.75 1.97 9.59
C VAL A 175 7.95 2.73 9.00
N PHE A 176 7.71 3.64 8.07
CA PHE A 176 8.77 4.47 7.48
C PHE A 176 9.48 5.37 8.49
N ASN A 177 8.83 5.78 9.59
CA ASN A 177 9.51 6.59 10.61
C ASN A 177 10.68 5.83 11.25
N GLU A 178 10.53 4.51 11.47
CA GLU A 178 11.62 3.67 11.99
C GLU A 178 12.79 3.61 11.00
N ALA A 179 12.50 3.49 9.70
CA ALA A 179 13.51 3.51 8.65
C ALA A 179 14.21 4.89 8.55
N ILE A 180 13.46 5.98 8.70
CA ILE A 180 14.00 7.35 8.68
C ILE A 180 14.95 7.57 9.89
N LEU A 181 14.60 7.06 11.06
CA LEU A 181 15.48 7.11 12.24
C LEU A 181 16.81 6.39 12.00
N ASP A 182 16.78 5.27 11.24
CA ASP A 182 17.98 4.54 10.79
C ASP A 182 18.66 5.19 9.55
N LYS A 183 18.30 6.43 9.21
CA LYS A 183 18.88 7.20 8.09
C LYS A 183 18.67 6.56 6.71
N LYS A 184 17.63 5.74 6.55
CA LYS A 184 17.22 5.21 5.25
C LYS A 184 16.72 6.34 4.37
N ARG A 185 17.02 6.24 3.09
CA ARG A 185 16.65 7.24 2.08
C ARG A 185 15.29 6.91 1.49
N ILE A 186 14.26 7.55 1.98
CA ILE A 186 12.87 7.39 1.53
C ILE A 186 12.50 8.61 0.69
N ILE A 187 11.84 8.39 -0.45
CA ILE A 187 11.34 9.46 -1.32
C ILE A 187 9.82 9.37 -1.48
N ILE A 188 9.21 10.42 -2.00
CA ILE A 188 7.83 10.34 -2.51
C ILE A 188 7.84 10.12 -4.03
N ASP A 189 6.77 9.48 -4.54
CA ASP A 189 6.50 9.32 -5.97
C ASP A 189 5.05 9.75 -6.27
N PRO A 190 4.85 10.97 -6.78
CA PRO A 190 3.49 11.49 -7.02
C PRO A 190 2.79 10.74 -8.15
N VAL A 191 1.57 10.27 -7.90
CA VAL A 191 0.69 9.69 -8.92
C VAL A 191 -0.08 10.78 -9.66
N LYS A 192 -0.55 10.47 -10.88
CA LYS A 192 -1.34 11.40 -11.69
C LYS A 192 -2.78 11.53 -11.21
N GLU A 193 -3.32 10.43 -10.65
CA GLU A 193 -4.73 10.35 -10.25
C GLU A 193 -4.86 9.28 -9.15
N MET A 194 -5.72 9.54 -8.18
CA MET A 194 -6.05 8.61 -7.09
C MET A 194 -7.53 8.69 -6.77
N HIS A 195 -8.18 7.54 -6.65
CA HIS A 195 -9.55 7.38 -6.18
C HIS A 195 -9.62 6.28 -5.13
N GLY A 196 -10.20 6.59 -3.97
CA GLY A 196 -10.61 5.56 -3.01
C GLY A 196 -11.78 4.74 -3.56
N LEU A 197 -11.83 3.47 -3.19
CA LEU A 197 -12.92 2.55 -3.53
C LEU A 197 -13.50 1.88 -2.28
N GLY A 198 -12.92 2.19 -1.11
CA GLY A 198 -13.20 1.50 0.15
C GLY A 198 -14.50 1.90 0.84
N THR A 199 -15.12 3.02 0.45
CA THR A 199 -16.42 3.43 0.98
C THR A 199 -17.45 3.57 -0.15
N PRO A 200 -18.77 3.43 0.13
CA PRO A 200 -19.81 3.65 -0.88
C PRO A 200 -19.72 5.02 -1.54
N ASP A 201 -19.40 6.07 -0.78
CA ASP A 201 -19.28 7.44 -1.32
C ASP A 201 -18.08 7.58 -2.24
N ASP A 202 -16.91 7.05 -1.86
CA ASP A 202 -15.71 7.04 -2.69
C ASP A 202 -15.95 6.27 -3.99
N LEU A 203 -16.59 5.10 -3.92
CA LEU A 203 -16.95 4.29 -5.07
C LEU A 203 -17.92 5.02 -6.00
N ASN A 204 -18.97 5.62 -5.47
CA ASN A 204 -19.94 6.39 -6.25
C ASN A 204 -19.28 7.58 -6.96
N ASN A 205 -18.36 8.27 -6.27
CA ASN A 205 -17.60 9.37 -6.87
C ASN A 205 -16.71 8.87 -8.02
N PHE A 206 -16.03 7.73 -7.83
CA PHE A 206 -15.21 7.12 -8.88
C PHE A 206 -16.05 6.75 -10.11
N LEU A 207 -17.20 6.10 -9.93
CA LEU A 207 -18.09 5.72 -11.04
C LEU A 207 -18.62 6.94 -11.81
N ARG A 208 -18.95 8.04 -11.12
CA ARG A 208 -19.38 9.29 -11.78
C ARG A 208 -18.28 9.88 -12.66
N VAL A 209 -17.03 9.90 -12.16
CA VAL A 209 -15.89 10.42 -12.94
C VAL A 209 -15.61 9.54 -14.15
N LYS A 210 -15.64 8.20 -13.99
CA LYS A 210 -15.35 7.26 -15.10
C LYS A 210 -16.44 7.17 -16.16
N ASN A 211 -17.72 7.42 -15.82
CA ASN A 211 -18.82 7.43 -16.80
C ASN A 211 -18.87 8.72 -17.63
N ASN A 212 -18.06 9.72 -17.31
CA ASN A 212 -17.94 10.96 -18.08
C ASN A 212 -16.76 10.93 -19.09
N PHE A 213 -16.14 9.76 -19.29
CA PHE A 213 -15.13 9.45 -20.30
C PHE A 213 -15.58 8.26 -21.16
#